data_9abf0b921b90b3aad1d0116f24a50b19
#
_entry.id   9abf0b921b90b3aad1d0116f24a50b19
#
_cell.length_a   1.000
_cell.length_b   1.000
_cell.length_c   1.000
_cell.angle_alpha   90.00
_cell.angle_beta   90.00
_cell.angle_gamma   90.00
#
_symmetry.space_group_name_H-M   'P 1'
#
loop_
_entity.id
_entity.type
_entity.pdbx_description
1 polymer ?
#
loop_
_entity_poly.entity_id
_entity_poly.type
_entity_poly.pdbx_seq_one_letter_code
_entity_poly.pdbx_strand_id
1 'polypeptide(L)'
;MPEKVFEEYLKKINDSLEKYIPEDGTDLTDAMRYSLLIGGKRIRPVLTLAFCELMGGDAENALPFACAVEMVHTYSLIFDDLPAMDNDDMRRGKPSNHKVFGEAMAMLGGLGLLSKAFELTTASPVLAGIG
;
A
#
# COMPACT_ATOMS: atom_id res chain seq x y z
N MET A 1 4.70 -16.39 15.04
CA MET A 1 4.78 -15.00 15.52
C MET A 1 3.73 -14.77 16.58
N PRO A 2 4.08 -14.26 17.76
CA PRO A 2 3.09 -13.93 18.76
C PRO A 2 2.07 -12.92 18.24
N GLU A 3 0.81 -13.14 18.56
CA GLU A 3 -0.30 -12.30 18.09
C GLU A 3 -0.10 -10.82 18.40
N LYS A 4 0.41 -10.50 19.59
CA LYS A 4 0.67 -9.13 20.01
C LYS A 4 1.69 -8.43 19.12
N VAL A 5 2.76 -9.11 18.71
CA VAL A 5 3.79 -8.56 17.82
C VAL A 5 3.20 -8.31 16.44
N PHE A 6 2.39 -9.23 15.94
CA PHE A 6 1.67 -9.06 14.67
C PHE A 6 0.77 -7.83 14.69
N GLU A 7 0.02 -7.65 15.78
CA GLU A 7 -0.88 -6.50 15.94
C GLU A 7 -0.10 -5.17 15.99
N GLU A 8 1.06 -5.15 16.65
CA GLU A 8 1.92 -3.96 16.71
C GLU A 8 2.44 -3.58 15.33
N TYR A 9 2.89 -4.55 14.55
CA TYR A 9 3.31 -4.31 13.16
C TYR A 9 2.16 -3.80 12.31
N LEU A 10 0.99 -4.45 12.44
CA LEU A 10 -0.20 -4.08 11.68
C LEU A 10 -0.62 -2.63 11.95
N LYS A 11 -0.59 -2.22 13.22
CA LYS A 11 -0.91 -0.84 13.60
C LYS A 11 0.06 0.15 12.98
N LYS A 12 1.36 -0.10 13.07
CA LYS A 12 2.40 0.77 12.48
C LYS A 12 2.20 0.92 10.97
N ILE A 13 1.93 -0.20 10.29
CA ILE A 13 1.73 -0.21 8.85
C ILE A 13 0.49 0.59 8.47
N ASN A 14 -0.65 0.32 9.10
CA ASN A 14 -1.90 0.99 8.78
C ASN A 14 -1.84 2.49 9.07
N ASP A 15 -1.26 2.90 10.19
CA ASP A 15 -1.08 4.31 10.53
C ASP A 15 -0.19 5.01 9.49
N SER A 16 0.87 4.34 9.05
CA SER A 16 1.81 4.91 8.06
C SER A 16 1.19 4.99 6.67
N LEU A 17 0.44 3.98 6.24
CA LEU A 17 -0.24 4.01 4.95
C LEU A 17 -1.18 5.22 4.86
N GLU A 18 -1.92 5.48 5.93
CA GLU A 18 -2.82 6.63 5.98
C GLU A 18 -2.07 7.96 5.92
N LYS A 19 -0.94 8.07 6.61
CA LYS A 19 -0.09 9.28 6.62
C LYS A 19 0.56 9.56 5.28
N TYR A 20 0.99 8.52 4.56
CA TYR A 20 1.72 8.70 3.30
C TYR A 20 0.83 9.22 2.17
N ILE A 21 -0.48 8.99 2.24
CA ILE A 21 -1.43 9.48 1.26
C ILE A 21 -2.54 10.24 1.98
N PRO A 22 -2.25 11.48 2.42
CA PRO A 22 -3.25 12.28 3.13
C PRO A 22 -4.37 12.73 2.20
N GLU A 23 -5.56 12.93 2.77
CA GLU A 23 -6.69 13.46 2.03
C GLU A 23 -6.39 14.86 1.53
N ASP A 24 -6.71 15.13 0.27
CA ASP A 24 -6.50 16.44 -0.36
C ASP A 24 -7.72 16.94 -1.15
N GLY A 25 -8.84 16.20 -1.08
CA GLY A 25 -10.08 16.57 -1.75
C GLY A 25 -10.12 16.23 -3.24
N THR A 26 -9.09 15.58 -3.78
CA THR A 26 -9.09 15.18 -5.20
C THR A 26 -9.61 13.77 -5.37
N ASP A 27 -10.22 13.50 -6.54
CA ASP A 27 -10.70 12.16 -6.90
C ASP A 27 -9.55 11.18 -7.02
N LEU A 28 -8.39 11.62 -7.47
CA LEU A 28 -7.21 10.77 -7.58
C LEU A 28 -6.79 10.23 -6.23
N THR A 29 -6.67 11.11 -5.23
CA THR A 29 -6.31 10.70 -3.87
C THR A 29 -7.39 9.82 -3.25
N ASP A 30 -8.67 10.13 -3.49
CA ASP A 30 -9.78 9.31 -3.02
C ASP A 30 -9.71 7.90 -3.59
N ALA A 31 -9.40 7.76 -4.89
CA ALA A 31 -9.24 6.46 -5.53
C ALA A 31 -8.06 5.67 -4.96
N MET A 32 -6.93 6.33 -4.73
CA MET A 32 -5.75 5.71 -4.12
C MET A 32 -6.05 5.21 -2.71
N ARG A 33 -6.64 6.07 -1.88
CA ARG A 33 -6.99 5.75 -0.50
C ARG A 33 -8.04 4.65 -0.40
N TYR A 34 -9.05 4.68 -1.27
CA TYR A 34 -10.12 3.70 -1.26
C TYR A 34 -9.58 2.27 -1.28
N SER A 35 -8.75 1.94 -2.25
CA SER A 35 -8.22 0.58 -2.39
C SER A 35 -7.13 0.26 -1.37
N LEU A 36 -6.28 1.23 -1.04
CA LEU A 36 -5.19 1.02 -0.09
C LEU A 36 -5.71 0.81 1.34
N LEU A 37 -6.72 1.57 1.74
CA LEU A 37 -7.23 1.58 3.12
C LEU A 37 -8.46 0.70 3.34
N ILE A 38 -8.97 0.05 2.31
CA ILE A 38 -10.15 -0.81 2.40
C ILE A 38 -9.95 -2.02 3.32
N GLY A 39 -8.72 -2.32 3.65
CA GLY A 39 -8.36 -3.44 4.49
C GLY A 39 -7.50 -4.45 3.75
N GLY A 40 -7.27 -5.56 4.40
CA GLY A 40 -6.43 -6.64 3.90
C GLY A 40 -5.55 -7.17 5.01
N LYS A 41 -4.93 -8.32 4.78
CA LYS A 41 -4.13 -9.01 5.80
C LYS A 41 -2.79 -8.35 6.06
N ARG A 42 -2.31 -7.48 5.17
CA ARG A 42 -1.02 -6.79 5.28
C ARG A 42 0.17 -7.75 5.48
N ILE A 43 0.08 -8.94 4.90
CA ILE A 43 1.11 -9.98 5.08
C ILE A 43 2.48 -9.51 4.57
N ARG A 44 2.52 -8.92 3.37
CA ARG A 44 3.77 -8.46 2.75
C ARG A 44 4.49 -7.40 3.58
N PRO A 45 3.82 -6.31 4.01
CA PRO A 45 4.48 -5.33 4.86
C PRO A 45 4.84 -5.88 6.24
N VAL A 46 4.00 -6.73 6.84
CA VAL A 46 4.33 -7.36 8.13
C VAL A 46 5.60 -8.21 8.01
N LEU A 47 5.73 -9.00 6.96
CA LEU A 47 6.93 -9.80 6.71
C LEU A 47 8.16 -8.90 6.51
N THR A 48 8.00 -7.77 5.83
CA THR A 48 9.09 -6.82 5.63
C THR A 48 9.64 -6.33 6.98
N LEU A 49 8.75 -5.91 7.89
CA LEU A 49 9.16 -5.46 9.22
C LEU A 49 9.77 -6.59 10.05
N ALA A 50 9.14 -7.76 10.02
CA ALA A 50 9.59 -8.91 10.80
C ALA A 50 10.98 -9.38 10.38
N PHE A 51 11.23 -9.50 9.08
CA PHE A 51 12.55 -9.90 8.58
C PHE A 51 13.62 -8.84 8.84
N CYS A 52 13.26 -7.56 8.77
CA CYS A 52 14.18 -6.48 9.13
C CYS A 52 14.67 -6.64 10.56
N GLU A 53 13.77 -6.83 11.51
CA GLU A 53 14.13 -7.02 12.92
C GLU A 53 14.87 -8.32 13.16
N LEU A 54 14.49 -9.40 12.47
CA LEU A 54 15.16 -10.68 12.56
C LEU A 54 16.66 -10.57 12.17
N MET A 55 16.95 -9.71 11.19
CA MET A 55 18.31 -9.47 10.72
C MET A 55 19.05 -8.38 11.52
N GLY A 56 18.47 -7.92 12.63
CA GLY A 56 19.10 -6.94 13.51
C GLY A 56 18.84 -5.48 13.15
N GLY A 57 17.94 -5.21 12.19
CA GLY A 57 17.59 -3.85 11.80
C GLY A 57 16.46 -3.26 12.65
N ASP A 58 16.20 -1.97 12.44
CA ASP A 58 15.14 -1.23 13.08
C ASP A 58 13.90 -1.22 12.15
N ALA A 59 12.77 -1.69 12.66
CA ALA A 59 11.51 -1.72 11.90
C ALA A 59 11.11 -0.33 11.38
N GLU A 60 11.41 0.74 12.12
CA GLU A 60 11.11 2.11 11.66
C GLU A 60 11.81 2.45 10.35
N ASN A 61 13.02 1.96 10.14
CA ASN A 61 13.77 2.15 8.89
C ASN A 61 13.19 1.33 7.73
N ALA A 62 12.55 0.21 8.02
CA ALA A 62 11.92 -0.64 7.01
C ALA A 62 10.50 -0.21 6.67
N LEU A 63 9.88 0.65 7.48
CA LEU A 63 8.48 1.02 7.34
C LEU A 63 8.14 1.66 5.98
N PRO A 64 8.94 2.58 5.42
CA PRO A 64 8.66 3.10 4.07
C PRO A 64 8.66 2.00 3.01
N PHE A 65 9.57 1.04 3.11
CA PHE A 65 9.65 -0.09 2.19
C PHE A 65 8.45 -1.03 2.34
N ALA A 66 8.03 -1.30 3.57
CA ALA A 66 6.86 -2.10 3.87
C ALA A 66 5.60 -1.48 3.26
N CYS A 67 5.43 -0.17 3.44
CA CYS A 67 4.30 0.57 2.86
C CYS A 67 4.37 0.60 1.33
N ALA A 68 5.56 0.77 0.76
CA ALA A 68 5.75 0.76 -0.69
C ALA A 68 5.35 -0.59 -1.30
N VAL A 69 5.74 -1.70 -0.68
CA VAL A 69 5.35 -3.04 -1.14
C VAL A 69 3.83 -3.20 -1.13
N GLU A 70 3.16 -2.72 -0.10
CA GLU A 70 1.69 -2.78 -0.03
C GLU A 70 1.04 -1.90 -1.10
N MET A 71 1.60 -0.73 -1.39
CA MET A 71 1.11 0.14 -2.47
C MET A 71 1.24 -0.52 -3.84
N VAL A 72 2.37 -1.18 -4.12
CA VAL A 72 2.56 -1.93 -5.37
C VAL A 72 1.56 -3.09 -5.45
N HIS A 73 1.36 -3.79 -4.36
CA HIS A 73 0.37 -4.87 -4.30
C HIS A 73 -1.04 -4.34 -4.60
N THR A 74 -1.43 -3.24 -3.98
CA THR A 74 -2.74 -2.62 -4.18
C THR A 74 -2.91 -2.15 -5.63
N TYR A 75 -1.88 -1.52 -6.20
CA TYR A 75 -1.83 -1.17 -7.61
C TYR A 75 -2.13 -2.39 -8.49
N SER A 76 -1.46 -3.50 -8.24
CA SER A 76 -1.66 -4.72 -9.03
C SER A 76 -3.10 -5.23 -8.94
N LEU A 77 -3.72 -5.15 -7.77
CA LEU A 77 -5.11 -5.59 -7.58
C LEU A 77 -6.09 -4.68 -8.33
N ILE A 78 -5.88 -3.37 -8.31
CA ILE A 78 -6.73 -2.42 -9.05
C ILE A 78 -6.71 -2.75 -10.54
N PHE A 79 -5.53 -2.99 -11.10
CA PHE A 79 -5.37 -3.30 -12.53
C PHE A 79 -5.94 -4.67 -12.87
N ASP A 80 -5.73 -5.67 -12.03
CA ASP A 80 -6.27 -7.02 -12.24
C ASP A 80 -7.81 -7.02 -12.27
N ASP A 81 -8.45 -6.16 -11.49
CA ASP A 81 -9.91 -6.07 -11.41
C ASP A 81 -10.56 -5.38 -12.62
N LEU A 82 -9.79 -4.66 -13.43
CA LEU A 82 -10.33 -3.92 -14.58
C LEU A 82 -11.03 -4.85 -15.57
N PRO A 83 -12.06 -4.34 -16.30
CA PRO A 83 -12.79 -5.14 -17.29
C PRO A 83 -11.89 -5.80 -18.34
N ALA A 84 -10.80 -5.16 -18.72
CA ALA A 84 -9.84 -5.69 -19.70
C ALA A 84 -8.96 -6.81 -19.13
N MET A 85 -8.98 -7.02 -17.82
CA MET A 85 -8.22 -8.04 -17.12
C MET A 85 -9.17 -9.11 -16.58
N ASP A 86 -9.32 -9.22 -15.26
CA ASP A 86 -10.17 -10.23 -14.65
C ASP A 86 -11.64 -9.83 -14.59
N ASN A 87 -11.96 -8.56 -14.82
CA ASN A 87 -13.32 -8.02 -14.83
C ASN A 87 -14.07 -8.31 -13.51
N ASP A 88 -13.43 -8.05 -12.39
CA ASP A 88 -14.03 -8.27 -11.07
C ASP A 88 -14.77 -7.02 -10.60
N ASP A 89 -16.03 -7.20 -10.17
CA ASP A 89 -16.87 -6.11 -9.67
C ASP A 89 -16.65 -5.85 -8.17
N MET A 90 -16.13 -6.82 -7.47
CA MET A 90 -15.98 -6.77 -6.00
C MET A 90 -14.58 -7.12 -5.56
N ARG A 91 -14.13 -6.49 -4.48
CA ARG A 91 -12.87 -6.81 -3.81
C ARG A 91 -13.04 -6.63 -2.31
N ARG A 92 -12.67 -7.66 -1.55
CA ARG A 92 -12.75 -7.66 -0.07
C ARG A 92 -14.12 -7.24 0.44
N GLY A 93 -15.19 -7.70 -0.23
CA GLY A 93 -16.57 -7.43 0.14
C GLY A 93 -17.09 -6.06 -0.25
N LYS A 94 -16.31 -5.27 -0.99
CA LYS A 94 -16.68 -3.94 -1.46
C LYS A 94 -16.55 -3.83 -2.97
N PRO A 95 -17.24 -2.86 -3.62
CA PRO A 95 -17.07 -2.65 -5.05
C PRO A 95 -15.61 -2.40 -5.41
N SER A 96 -15.17 -2.93 -6.56
CA SER A 96 -13.84 -2.68 -7.11
C SER A 96 -13.64 -1.20 -7.40
N ASN A 97 -12.39 -0.75 -7.42
CA ASN A 97 -12.06 0.66 -7.62
C ASN A 97 -12.72 1.25 -8.87
N HIS A 98 -12.66 0.53 -10.00
CA HIS A 98 -13.25 1.02 -11.26
C HIS A 98 -14.78 1.09 -11.21
N LYS A 99 -15.43 0.35 -10.32
CA LYS A 99 -16.89 0.44 -10.13
C LYS A 99 -17.27 1.70 -9.36
N VAL A 100 -16.40 2.17 -8.46
CA VAL A 100 -16.65 3.37 -7.66
C VAL A 100 -16.24 4.63 -8.41
N PHE A 101 -15.04 4.63 -9.03
CA PHE A 101 -14.41 5.83 -9.60
C PHE A 101 -14.38 5.85 -11.12
N GLY A 102 -14.76 4.76 -11.78
CA GLY A 102 -14.61 4.60 -13.22
C GLY A 102 -13.24 4.05 -13.59
N GLU A 103 -13.12 3.51 -14.81
CA GLU A 103 -11.90 2.84 -15.25
C GLU A 103 -10.70 3.78 -15.34
N ALA A 104 -10.88 4.97 -15.90
CA ALA A 104 -9.79 5.93 -16.06
C ALA A 104 -9.22 6.35 -14.71
N MET A 105 -10.06 6.71 -13.75
CA MET A 105 -9.61 7.13 -12.42
C MET A 105 -9.02 5.96 -11.64
N ALA A 106 -9.55 4.75 -11.80
CA ALA A 106 -8.95 3.55 -11.19
C ALA A 106 -7.53 3.33 -11.70
N MET A 107 -7.31 3.44 -13.01
CA MET A 107 -5.99 3.31 -13.61
C MET A 107 -5.03 4.39 -13.10
N LEU A 108 -5.48 5.64 -13.06
CA LEU A 108 -4.68 6.75 -12.53
C LEU A 108 -4.37 6.57 -11.05
N GLY A 109 -5.34 6.12 -10.26
CA GLY A 109 -5.15 5.82 -8.85
C GLY A 109 -4.12 4.71 -8.61
N GLY A 110 -4.20 3.65 -9.41
CA GLY A 110 -3.21 2.57 -9.38
C GLY A 110 -1.81 3.06 -9.71
N LEU A 111 -1.68 3.83 -10.80
CA LEU A 111 -0.39 4.42 -11.18
C LEU A 111 0.12 5.40 -10.12
N GLY A 112 -0.77 6.14 -9.48
CA GLY A 112 -0.44 7.02 -8.36
C GLY A 112 0.17 6.24 -7.18
N LEU A 113 -0.40 5.08 -6.84
CA LEU A 113 0.14 4.21 -5.81
C LEU A 113 1.53 3.68 -6.18
N LEU A 114 1.70 3.25 -7.43
CA LEU A 114 2.99 2.77 -7.91
C LEU A 114 4.06 3.88 -7.83
N SER A 115 3.72 5.08 -8.28
CA SER A 115 4.61 6.25 -8.24
C SER A 115 4.97 6.61 -6.80
N LYS A 116 4.00 6.57 -5.89
CA LYS A 116 4.23 6.86 -4.47
C LYS A 116 5.15 5.82 -3.84
N ALA A 117 5.02 4.55 -4.22
CA ALA A 117 5.89 3.49 -3.75
C ALA A 117 7.36 3.78 -4.08
N PHE A 118 7.65 4.18 -5.32
CA PHE A 118 9.01 4.56 -5.72
C PHE A 118 9.48 5.81 -4.98
N GLU A 119 8.61 6.81 -4.81
CA GLU A 119 8.95 8.01 -4.04
C GLU A 119 9.37 7.67 -2.61
N LEU A 120 8.62 6.80 -1.92
CA LEU A 120 8.91 6.40 -0.54
C LEU A 120 10.26 5.69 -0.43
N THR A 121 10.56 4.79 -1.36
CA THR A 121 11.81 4.02 -1.31
C THR A 121 13.02 4.85 -1.66
N THR A 122 12.92 5.73 -2.66
CA THR A 122 14.04 6.56 -3.12
C THR A 122 14.35 7.73 -2.19
N ALA A 123 13.36 8.21 -1.45
CA ALA A 123 13.53 9.28 -0.46
C ALA A 123 13.99 8.77 0.91
N SER A 124 14.12 7.44 1.08
CA SER A 124 14.48 6.85 2.37
C SER A 124 15.92 7.22 2.76
N PRO A 125 16.14 7.64 4.03
CA PRO A 125 17.51 7.90 4.53
C PRO A 125 18.42 6.67 4.45
N VAL A 126 17.85 5.47 4.50
CA VAL A 126 18.60 4.21 4.36
C VAL A 126 19.26 4.12 3.00
N LEU A 127 18.52 4.42 1.92
CA LEU A 127 19.08 4.43 0.57
C LEU A 127 20.04 5.60 0.36
N ALA A 128 19.75 6.76 0.93
CA ALA A 128 20.66 7.91 0.87
C ALA A 128 22.02 7.59 1.48
N GLY A 129 22.06 6.73 2.51
CA GLY A 129 23.31 6.30 3.13
C GLY A 129 24.09 5.27 2.31
N ILE A 130 23.47 4.64 1.34
CA ILE A 130 24.10 3.66 0.44
C ILE A 130 24.79 4.35 -0.75
N GLY A 131 24.21 5.46 -1.19
CA GLY A 131 24.73 6.22 -2.31
C GLY A 131 25.94 7.03 -1.93
#